data_80d2daf6af7f38dd77b8b10f7123e4ac
#
_entry.id   80d2daf6af7f38dd77b8b10f7123e4ac
#
_cell.length_a   1.000
_cell.length_b   1.000
_cell.length_c   1.000
_cell.angle_alpha   90.00
_cell.angle_beta   90.00
_cell.angle_gamma   90.00
#
_symmetry.space_group_name_H-M   'P 1'
#
loop_
_entity.id
_entity.type
_entity.pdbx_description
1 polymer ?
#
loop_
_entity_poly.entity_id
_entity_poly.type
_entity_poly.pdbx_seq_one_letter_code
_entity_poly.pdbx_strand_id
1 'polypeptide(L)'
;MNSKLEEKFNKCREDTFIDLDKFLLENKYDDVKILQKQTSVKEYFCNDEGIIYKPQTNLYECYVEVIMYNLAKLLNIDCAYYDLGFDSDTIGNITIDFKKENYNYYSLSNIIDDYREFYKGRHSSIEVMVYTNNLENIWDALYSKYYSLDNYEEIIKKLMDQLVEIFCFDLLTINNDRNTNNLIIVESKDLTNISFAPIFDNSLSLNYSKTSRMGVEIDWQEYDHFTLLAKFLNSSSIEYLDKFKIMYEKFDISLLKSAIIATEQQINGNLPNKIKEQLIHNFWENRAKFGDVLENYKNKER
;
A
#
# COMPACT_ATOMS: atom_id res chain seq x y z
N MET A 1 -15.69 -4.81 4.97
CA MET A 1 -15.53 -6.00 5.88
C MET A 1 -16.91 -6.60 6.15
N ASN A 2 -17.01 -7.92 6.39
CA ASN A 2 -18.26 -8.55 6.81
C ASN A 2 -18.59 -8.11 8.26
N SER A 3 -19.80 -7.60 8.50
CA SER A 3 -20.22 -7.10 9.83
C SER A 3 -20.11 -8.14 10.95
N LYS A 4 -20.27 -9.44 10.62
CA LYS A 4 -20.09 -10.54 11.57
C LYS A 4 -18.62 -10.71 12.01
N LEU A 5 -17.67 -10.52 11.11
CA LEU A 5 -16.24 -10.63 11.44
C LEU A 5 -15.81 -9.44 12.30
N GLU A 6 -16.32 -8.24 12.02
CA GLU A 6 -16.11 -7.06 12.83
C GLU A 6 -16.63 -7.23 14.28
N GLU A 7 -17.82 -7.83 14.42
CA GLU A 7 -18.37 -8.15 15.74
C GLU A 7 -17.50 -9.16 16.50
N LYS A 8 -16.96 -10.19 15.82
CA LYS A 8 -16.05 -11.17 16.41
C LYS A 8 -14.75 -10.49 16.89
N PHE A 9 -14.15 -9.62 16.06
CA PHE A 9 -12.96 -8.88 16.44
C PHE A 9 -13.19 -8.02 17.68
N ASN A 10 -14.30 -7.28 17.72
CA ASN A 10 -14.61 -6.41 18.86
C ASN A 10 -14.84 -7.18 20.17
N LYS A 11 -15.34 -8.42 20.12
CA LYS A 11 -15.48 -9.28 21.32
C LYS A 11 -14.13 -9.74 21.88
N CYS A 12 -13.13 -9.88 21.01
CA CYS A 12 -11.79 -10.32 21.41
C CYS A 12 -10.81 -9.16 21.59
N ARG A 13 -11.30 -7.91 21.55
CA ARG A 13 -10.47 -6.73 21.73
C ARG A 13 -10.17 -6.48 23.19
N GLU A 14 -8.89 -6.33 23.51
CA GLU A 14 -8.37 -5.89 24.80
C GLU A 14 -7.70 -4.53 24.63
N ASP A 15 -8.15 -3.52 25.35
CA ASP A 15 -7.81 -2.13 25.09
C ASP A 15 -8.04 -1.76 23.60
N THR A 16 -6.97 -1.50 22.86
CA THR A 16 -7.03 -1.14 21.43
C THR A 16 -6.65 -2.28 20.49
N PHE A 17 -6.17 -3.41 21.00
CA PHE A 17 -5.67 -4.53 20.21
C PHE A 17 -6.63 -5.72 20.28
N ILE A 18 -6.76 -6.43 19.16
CA ILE A 18 -7.46 -7.71 19.11
C ILE A 18 -6.50 -8.78 19.63
N ASP A 19 -6.92 -9.49 20.69
CA ASP A 19 -6.23 -10.68 21.19
C ASP A 19 -6.44 -11.84 20.21
N LEU A 20 -5.37 -12.21 19.49
CA LEU A 20 -5.44 -13.23 18.46
C LEU A 20 -5.67 -14.62 19.06
N ASP A 21 -5.03 -14.96 20.18
CA ASP A 21 -5.21 -16.26 20.87
C ASP A 21 -6.65 -16.43 21.30
N LYS A 22 -7.23 -15.41 21.96
CA LYS A 22 -8.64 -15.40 22.35
C LYS A 22 -9.57 -15.49 21.13
N PHE A 23 -9.26 -14.76 20.06
CA PHE A 23 -10.04 -14.80 18.83
C PHE A 23 -10.05 -16.20 18.20
N LEU A 24 -8.90 -16.87 18.11
CA LEU A 24 -8.77 -18.22 17.57
C LEU A 24 -9.53 -19.23 18.44
N LEU A 25 -9.37 -19.14 19.76
CA LEU A 25 -10.03 -20.03 20.74
C LEU A 25 -11.56 -19.88 20.70
N GLU A 26 -12.09 -18.66 20.76
CA GLU A 26 -13.55 -18.41 20.78
C GLU A 26 -14.24 -18.81 19.47
N ASN A 27 -13.53 -18.72 18.35
CA ASN A 27 -14.07 -19.06 17.04
C ASN A 27 -13.70 -20.49 16.59
N LYS A 28 -13.04 -21.29 17.42
CA LYS A 28 -12.68 -22.71 17.18
C LYS A 28 -11.83 -22.90 15.91
N TYR A 29 -10.86 -22.04 15.71
CA TYR A 29 -9.89 -22.19 14.63
C TYR A 29 -8.74 -23.06 15.10
N ASP A 30 -8.78 -24.35 14.77
CA ASP A 30 -7.76 -25.33 15.21
C ASP A 30 -6.53 -25.36 14.28
N ASP A 31 -6.64 -24.85 13.04
CA ASP A 31 -5.58 -24.90 12.03
C ASP A 31 -5.04 -23.51 11.65
N VAL A 32 -4.12 -23.01 12.47
CA VAL A 32 -3.33 -21.80 12.13
C VAL A 32 -2.12 -22.22 11.30
N LYS A 33 -2.09 -21.83 10.01
CA LYS A 33 -0.94 -22.07 9.14
C LYS A 33 0.06 -20.93 9.28
N ILE A 34 1.29 -21.26 9.64
CA ILE A 34 2.40 -20.30 9.62
C ILE A 34 2.84 -20.14 8.18
N LEU A 35 2.63 -18.94 7.61
CA LEU A 35 3.14 -18.58 6.31
C LEU A 35 4.52 -17.95 6.47
N GLN A 36 5.59 -18.77 6.36
CA GLN A 36 6.95 -18.24 6.28
C GLN A 36 7.20 -17.68 4.88
N LYS A 37 7.35 -16.37 4.75
CA LYS A 37 7.97 -15.79 3.56
C LYS A 37 9.47 -15.98 3.66
N GLN A 38 10.07 -16.64 2.67
CA GLN A 38 11.52 -16.96 2.60
C GLN A 38 12.46 -15.74 2.64
N THR A 39 11.95 -14.52 2.54
CA THR A 39 12.76 -13.30 2.38
C THR A 39 12.53 -12.22 3.44
N SER A 40 11.64 -12.42 4.40
CA SER A 40 11.40 -11.42 5.46
C SER A 40 11.29 -12.07 6.84
N VAL A 41 11.75 -11.35 7.86
CA VAL A 41 11.67 -11.71 9.30
C VAL A 41 10.21 -11.78 9.81
N LYS A 42 9.23 -11.58 8.93
CA LYS A 42 7.80 -11.50 9.26
C LYS A 42 7.15 -12.88 9.13
N GLU A 43 6.63 -13.38 10.23
CA GLU A 43 5.76 -14.55 10.25
C GLU A 43 4.31 -14.12 10.00
N TYR A 44 3.62 -14.83 9.13
CA TYR A 44 2.20 -14.61 8.87
C TYR A 44 1.43 -15.84 9.29
N PHE A 45 0.34 -15.62 10.02
CA PHE A 45 -0.61 -16.65 10.39
C PHE A 45 -1.85 -16.49 9.50
N CYS A 46 -2.26 -17.54 8.81
CA CYS A 46 -3.49 -17.53 8.01
C CYS A 46 -4.39 -18.67 8.50
N ASN A 47 -5.67 -18.37 8.65
CA ASN A 47 -6.69 -19.36 8.92
C ASN A 47 -7.64 -19.52 7.70
N ASP A 48 -8.62 -20.40 7.82
CA ASP A 48 -9.57 -20.69 6.74
C ASP A 48 -10.47 -19.50 6.36
N GLU A 49 -10.62 -18.50 7.22
CA GLU A 49 -11.33 -17.23 6.92
C GLU A 49 -10.44 -16.21 6.19
N GLY A 50 -9.18 -16.56 5.89
CA GLY A 50 -8.24 -15.64 5.25
C GLY A 50 -7.73 -14.53 6.17
N ILE A 51 -7.80 -14.71 7.50
CA ILE A 51 -7.25 -13.76 8.45
C ILE A 51 -5.74 -13.94 8.52
N ILE A 52 -5.01 -12.85 8.31
CA ILE A 52 -3.55 -12.83 8.34
C ILE A 52 -3.12 -11.94 9.49
N TYR A 53 -2.27 -12.45 10.37
CA TYR A 53 -1.57 -11.65 11.36
C TYR A 53 -0.17 -11.32 10.88
N LYS A 54 0.19 -10.04 10.94
CA LYS A 54 1.48 -9.50 10.52
C LYS A 54 2.16 -8.86 11.72
N PRO A 55 3.12 -9.54 12.38
CA PRO A 55 3.91 -8.94 13.44
C PRO A 55 4.62 -7.68 12.96
N GLN A 56 4.66 -6.64 13.77
CA GLN A 56 5.34 -5.39 13.47
C GLN A 56 6.50 -5.15 14.44
N THR A 57 7.48 -4.40 14.00
CA THR A 57 8.67 -4.12 14.79
C THR A 57 8.43 -3.03 15.83
N ASN A 58 7.43 -2.18 15.61
CA ASN A 58 7.11 -1.09 16.53
C ASN A 58 5.64 -0.64 16.41
N LEU A 59 5.16 0.04 17.44
CA LEU A 59 3.80 0.57 17.53
C LEU A 59 3.46 1.58 16.43
N TYR A 60 4.43 2.37 15.98
CA TYR A 60 4.20 3.36 14.92
C TYR A 60 3.74 2.65 13.63
N GLU A 61 4.45 1.61 13.21
CA GLU A 61 4.10 0.84 12.02
C GLU A 61 2.71 0.20 12.14
N CYS A 62 2.35 -0.31 13.34
CA CYS A 62 1.02 -0.86 13.58
C CYS A 62 -0.09 0.18 13.35
N TYR A 63 0.03 1.34 13.98
CA TYR A 63 -0.98 2.38 13.87
C TYR A 63 -1.05 2.99 12.47
N VAL A 64 0.11 3.22 11.84
CA VAL A 64 0.17 3.82 10.49
C VAL A 64 -0.54 2.94 9.47
N GLU A 65 -0.39 1.62 9.53
CA GLU A 65 -1.09 0.71 8.63
C GLU A 65 -2.62 0.88 8.69
N VAL A 66 -3.18 0.98 9.92
CA VAL A 66 -4.62 1.18 10.11
C VAL A 66 -5.07 2.59 9.70
N ILE A 67 -4.24 3.60 9.96
CA ILE A 67 -4.53 4.99 9.54
C ILE A 67 -4.53 5.09 8.02
N MET A 68 -3.56 4.48 7.35
CA MET A 68 -3.49 4.48 5.89
C MET A 68 -4.67 3.73 5.25
N TYR A 69 -5.11 2.62 5.84
CA TYR A 69 -6.36 1.97 5.43
C TYR A 69 -7.56 2.92 5.51
N ASN A 70 -7.74 3.62 6.64
CA ASN A 70 -8.84 4.57 6.79
C ASN A 70 -8.69 5.80 5.87
N LEU A 71 -7.47 6.28 5.64
CA LEU A 71 -7.19 7.37 4.72
C LEU A 71 -7.51 6.98 3.26
N ALA A 72 -7.05 5.82 2.82
CA ALA A 72 -7.35 5.29 1.49
C ALA A 72 -8.86 5.17 1.28
N LYS A 73 -9.59 4.66 2.27
CA LYS A 73 -11.04 4.57 2.25
C LYS A 73 -11.73 5.93 2.11
N LEU A 74 -11.25 6.95 2.81
CA LEU A 74 -11.77 8.33 2.69
C LEU A 74 -11.46 8.96 1.32
N LEU A 75 -10.36 8.55 0.69
CA LEU A 75 -9.99 8.94 -0.67
C LEU A 75 -10.67 8.08 -1.75
N ASN A 76 -11.43 7.05 -1.35
CA ASN A 76 -12.05 6.07 -2.23
C ASN A 76 -11.03 5.24 -3.04
N ILE A 77 -9.87 4.94 -2.43
CA ILE A 77 -8.84 4.06 -2.96
C ILE A 77 -9.05 2.67 -2.36
N ASP A 78 -9.00 1.64 -3.20
CA ASP A 78 -9.16 0.26 -2.75
C ASP A 78 -7.92 -0.19 -1.94
N CYS A 79 -8.12 -0.49 -0.67
CA CYS A 79 -7.08 -0.85 0.28
C CYS A 79 -7.48 -2.09 1.08
N ALA A 80 -6.51 -2.96 1.32
CA ALA A 80 -6.70 -4.12 2.19
C ALA A 80 -7.11 -3.65 3.60
N TYR A 81 -8.00 -4.41 4.22
CA TYR A 81 -8.41 -4.14 5.59
C TYR A 81 -7.25 -4.31 6.57
N TYR A 82 -7.13 -3.40 7.52
CA TYR A 82 -6.16 -3.51 8.61
C TYR A 82 -6.80 -3.15 9.95
N ASP A 83 -6.39 -3.88 11.01
CA ASP A 83 -6.69 -3.57 12.40
C ASP A 83 -5.47 -3.87 13.27
N LEU A 84 -5.51 -3.47 14.54
CA LEU A 84 -4.47 -3.77 15.51
C LEU A 84 -4.71 -5.13 16.14
N GLY A 85 -3.65 -5.91 16.30
CA GLY A 85 -3.70 -7.19 16.99
C GLY A 85 -2.43 -7.49 17.78
N PHE A 86 -2.53 -8.44 18.69
CA PHE A 86 -1.38 -9.04 19.34
C PHE A 86 -1.52 -10.55 19.38
N ASP A 87 -0.39 -11.23 19.34
CA ASP A 87 -0.23 -12.66 19.51
C ASP A 87 0.79 -12.87 20.62
N SER A 88 0.35 -13.44 21.76
CA SER A 88 1.16 -13.57 22.97
C SER A 88 1.76 -12.21 23.38
N ASP A 89 3.06 -12.01 23.22
CA ASP A 89 3.77 -10.76 23.57
C ASP A 89 4.11 -9.89 22.36
N THR A 90 3.67 -10.27 21.14
CA THR A 90 4.04 -9.59 19.90
C THR A 90 2.87 -8.75 19.36
N ILE A 91 3.11 -7.44 19.19
CA ILE A 91 2.15 -6.55 18.56
C ILE A 91 2.22 -6.68 17.02
N GLY A 92 1.11 -6.39 16.36
CA GLY A 92 1.07 -6.45 14.90
C GLY A 92 -0.24 -5.91 14.33
N ASN A 93 -0.42 -6.20 13.06
CA ASN A 93 -1.66 -5.90 12.36
C ASN A 93 -2.39 -7.19 11.99
N ILE A 94 -3.72 -7.14 12.07
CA ILE A 94 -4.61 -8.13 11.50
C ILE A 94 -5.11 -7.59 10.18
N THR A 95 -5.00 -8.40 9.12
CA THR A 95 -5.53 -8.09 7.79
C THR A 95 -6.32 -9.27 7.25
N ILE A 96 -7.08 -9.05 6.21
CA ILE A 96 -7.86 -10.09 5.54
C ILE A 96 -7.26 -10.33 4.16
N ASP A 97 -6.98 -11.59 3.84
CA ASP A 97 -6.49 -11.98 2.52
C ASP A 97 -7.53 -11.62 1.45
N PHE A 98 -7.11 -10.83 0.48
CA PHE A 98 -7.94 -10.47 -0.66
C PHE A 98 -7.99 -11.57 -1.73
N LYS A 99 -7.17 -12.64 -1.59
CA LYS A 99 -7.11 -13.74 -2.54
C LYS A 99 -8.39 -14.57 -2.54
N LYS A 100 -8.86 -14.89 -3.74
CA LYS A 100 -10.05 -15.70 -3.99
C LYS A 100 -9.67 -16.89 -4.88
N GLU A 101 -10.30 -18.05 -4.69
CA GLU A 101 -9.98 -19.30 -5.39
C GLU A 101 -10.09 -19.24 -6.93
N ASN A 102 -10.97 -18.38 -7.46
CA ASN A 102 -11.22 -18.27 -8.89
C ASN A 102 -10.43 -17.19 -9.60
N TYR A 103 -9.34 -16.69 -8.98
CA TYR A 103 -8.49 -15.64 -9.52
C TYR A 103 -7.03 -16.08 -9.56
N ASN A 104 -6.31 -15.55 -10.53
CA ASN A 104 -4.84 -15.59 -10.60
C ASN A 104 -4.27 -14.28 -10.05
N TYR A 105 -3.06 -14.35 -9.49
CA TYR A 105 -2.39 -13.24 -8.81
C TYR A 105 -0.96 -13.12 -9.32
N TYR A 106 -0.63 -11.99 -9.90
CA TYR A 106 0.69 -11.72 -10.45
C TYR A 106 1.26 -10.46 -9.83
N SER A 107 2.46 -10.54 -9.28
CA SER A 107 3.15 -9.30 -8.91
C SER A 107 3.54 -8.53 -10.17
N LEU A 108 3.52 -7.21 -10.11
CA LEU A 108 4.00 -6.39 -11.20
C LEU A 108 5.48 -6.67 -11.51
N SER A 109 6.26 -7.04 -10.49
CA SER A 109 7.65 -7.50 -10.65
C SER A 109 7.73 -8.67 -11.63
N ASN A 110 6.94 -9.72 -11.41
CA ASN A 110 6.95 -10.89 -12.29
C ASN A 110 6.61 -10.54 -13.74
N ILE A 111 5.61 -9.69 -13.95
CA ILE A 111 5.19 -9.27 -15.29
C ILE A 111 6.31 -8.47 -16.00
N ILE A 112 6.99 -7.58 -15.26
CA ILE A 112 8.11 -6.81 -15.79
C ILE A 112 9.32 -7.73 -16.09
N ASP A 113 9.59 -8.70 -15.22
CA ASP A 113 10.70 -9.61 -15.39
C ASP A 113 10.46 -10.56 -16.58
N ASP A 114 9.26 -11.11 -16.73
CA ASP A 114 8.86 -11.90 -17.91
C ASP A 114 9.03 -11.12 -19.20
N TYR A 115 8.60 -9.84 -19.23
CA TYR A 115 8.79 -8.95 -20.37
C TYR A 115 10.27 -8.70 -20.67
N ARG A 116 11.09 -8.45 -19.66
CA ARG A 116 12.54 -8.22 -19.82
C ARG A 116 13.28 -9.46 -20.30
N GLU A 117 12.92 -10.62 -19.79
CA GLU A 117 13.50 -11.90 -20.23
C GLU A 117 13.20 -12.15 -21.70
N PHE A 118 11.95 -11.98 -22.10
CA PHE A 118 11.49 -12.23 -23.45
C PHE A 118 12.09 -11.25 -24.48
N TYR A 119 12.09 -9.94 -24.19
CA TYR A 119 12.47 -8.92 -25.14
C TYR A 119 13.92 -8.40 -25.02
N LYS A 120 14.50 -8.46 -23.84
CA LYS A 120 15.82 -7.86 -23.56
C LYS A 120 16.89 -8.85 -23.13
N GLY A 121 16.55 -10.12 -22.91
CA GLY A 121 17.48 -11.19 -22.56
C GLY A 121 18.29 -10.92 -21.29
N ARG A 122 17.72 -10.20 -20.32
CA ARG A 122 18.39 -9.82 -19.08
C ARG A 122 17.60 -10.30 -17.89
N HIS A 123 18.19 -11.25 -17.14
CA HIS A 123 17.79 -11.51 -15.76
C HIS A 123 18.30 -10.38 -14.87
N SER A 124 17.44 -9.68 -14.20
CA SER A 124 17.81 -8.82 -13.08
C SER A 124 17.00 -9.23 -11.86
N SER A 125 17.68 -9.79 -10.87
CA SER A 125 17.11 -10.11 -9.55
C SER A 125 17.01 -8.89 -8.62
N ILE A 126 17.04 -7.67 -9.17
CA ILE A 126 16.99 -6.46 -8.37
C ILE A 126 15.53 -6.08 -8.20
N GLU A 127 15.05 -6.10 -6.96
CA GLU A 127 13.80 -5.43 -6.57
C GLU A 127 13.91 -3.95 -6.92
N VAL A 128 13.26 -3.58 -8.02
CA VAL A 128 13.28 -2.20 -8.48
C VAL A 128 12.08 -1.51 -7.86
N MET A 129 12.31 -0.43 -7.13
CA MET A 129 11.24 0.44 -6.65
C MET A 129 10.37 0.83 -7.85
N VAL A 130 9.05 0.83 -7.66
CA VAL A 130 8.09 1.15 -8.73
C VAL A 130 8.45 2.46 -9.43
N TYR A 131 8.89 3.45 -8.66
CA TYR A 131 9.24 4.79 -9.14
C TYR A 131 10.48 4.86 -10.03
N THR A 132 11.35 3.84 -10.01
CA THR A 132 12.51 3.78 -10.91
C THR A 132 12.17 3.12 -12.25
N ASN A 133 11.00 2.46 -12.34
CA ASN A 133 10.47 2.02 -13.61
C ASN A 133 9.74 3.20 -14.28
N ASN A 134 10.17 3.52 -15.47
CA ASN A 134 9.44 4.42 -16.35
C ASN A 134 8.05 3.83 -16.62
N LEU A 135 6.99 4.65 -16.55
CA LEU A 135 5.61 4.25 -16.87
C LEU A 135 5.49 3.57 -18.25
N GLU A 136 6.33 3.97 -19.21
CA GLU A 136 6.42 3.36 -20.52
C GLU A 136 6.86 1.88 -20.46
N ASN A 137 7.85 1.54 -19.64
CA ASN A 137 8.29 0.16 -19.45
C ASN A 137 7.20 -0.70 -18.78
N ILE A 138 6.42 -0.11 -17.89
CA ILE A 138 5.29 -0.80 -17.25
C ILE A 138 4.19 -1.02 -18.28
N TRP A 139 3.89 0.00 -19.09
CA TRP A 139 2.92 -0.10 -20.18
C TRP A 139 3.31 -1.20 -21.17
N ASP A 140 4.58 -1.25 -21.61
CA ASP A 140 5.11 -2.27 -22.51
C ASP A 140 4.96 -3.68 -21.92
N ALA A 141 5.25 -3.86 -20.63
CA ALA A 141 5.11 -5.13 -19.95
C ALA A 141 3.64 -5.58 -19.86
N LEU A 142 2.73 -4.66 -19.55
CA LEU A 142 1.29 -4.93 -19.55
C LEU A 142 0.78 -5.23 -20.97
N TYR A 143 1.24 -4.48 -21.96
CA TYR A 143 0.92 -4.74 -23.36
C TYR A 143 1.35 -6.15 -23.77
N SER A 144 2.60 -6.52 -23.48
CA SER A 144 3.12 -7.85 -23.79
C SER A 144 2.28 -8.98 -23.16
N LYS A 145 1.73 -8.75 -21.97
CA LYS A 145 0.89 -9.75 -21.28
C LYS A 145 -0.51 -9.86 -21.88
N TYR A 146 -1.13 -8.75 -22.28
CA TYR A 146 -2.57 -8.69 -22.60
C TYR A 146 -2.92 -8.49 -24.08
N TYR A 147 -1.95 -8.21 -24.97
CA TYR A 147 -2.20 -7.85 -26.38
C TYR A 147 -3.03 -8.87 -27.17
N SER A 148 -3.10 -10.11 -26.72
CA SER A 148 -3.90 -11.17 -27.39
C SER A 148 -5.38 -11.15 -27.03
N LEU A 149 -5.81 -10.30 -26.08
CA LEU A 149 -7.22 -10.14 -25.71
C LEU A 149 -7.88 -9.08 -26.60
N ASP A 150 -9.12 -9.29 -27.00
CA ASP A 150 -9.85 -8.36 -27.88
C ASP A 150 -10.00 -6.95 -27.28
N ASN A 151 -10.05 -6.85 -25.94
CA ASN A 151 -10.23 -5.60 -25.20
C ASN A 151 -8.96 -5.16 -24.44
N TYR A 152 -7.78 -5.53 -24.93
CA TYR A 152 -6.50 -5.26 -24.24
C TYR A 152 -6.26 -3.78 -23.97
N GLU A 153 -6.65 -2.88 -24.87
CA GLU A 153 -6.45 -1.43 -24.70
C GLU A 153 -7.22 -0.89 -23.49
N GLU A 154 -8.46 -1.35 -23.30
CA GLU A 154 -9.28 -0.96 -22.13
C GLU A 154 -8.70 -1.52 -20.84
N ILE A 155 -8.20 -2.76 -20.87
CA ILE A 155 -7.54 -3.40 -19.72
C ILE A 155 -6.30 -2.61 -19.33
N ILE A 156 -5.41 -2.32 -20.29
CA ILE A 156 -4.16 -1.60 -20.02
C ILE A 156 -4.47 -0.19 -19.50
N LYS A 157 -5.40 0.52 -20.17
CA LYS A 157 -5.82 1.84 -19.70
C LYS A 157 -6.31 1.80 -18.25
N LYS A 158 -7.19 0.86 -17.90
CA LYS A 158 -7.70 0.68 -16.55
C LYS A 158 -6.57 0.43 -15.54
N LEU A 159 -5.63 -0.48 -15.86
CA LEU A 159 -4.50 -0.79 -15.00
C LEU A 159 -3.56 0.40 -14.82
N MET A 160 -3.27 1.14 -15.88
CA MET A 160 -2.45 2.35 -15.79
C MET A 160 -3.14 3.44 -14.97
N ASP A 161 -4.45 3.62 -15.13
CA ASP A 161 -5.23 4.57 -14.33
C ASP A 161 -5.20 4.24 -12.83
N GLN A 162 -5.35 2.97 -12.48
CA GLN A 162 -5.23 2.49 -11.10
C GLN A 162 -3.80 2.65 -10.56
N LEU A 163 -2.79 2.31 -11.37
CA LEU A 163 -1.39 2.46 -10.99
C LEU A 163 -1.03 3.92 -10.67
N VAL A 164 -1.50 4.85 -11.50
CA VAL A 164 -1.32 6.29 -11.28
C VAL A 164 -2.00 6.75 -10.00
N GLU A 165 -3.20 6.25 -9.70
CA GLU A 165 -3.90 6.55 -8.46
C GLU A 165 -3.10 6.06 -7.23
N ILE A 166 -2.58 4.83 -7.29
CA ILE A 166 -1.71 4.27 -6.25
C ILE A 166 -0.44 5.12 -6.08
N PHE A 167 0.20 5.52 -7.18
CA PHE A 167 1.38 6.39 -7.13
C PHE A 167 1.09 7.75 -6.50
N CYS A 168 -0.04 8.35 -6.85
CA CYS A 168 -0.45 9.62 -6.24
C CYS A 168 -0.64 9.46 -4.73
N PHE A 169 -1.26 8.37 -4.29
CA PHE A 169 -1.42 8.08 -2.87
C PHE A 169 -0.07 7.87 -2.17
N ASP A 170 0.81 7.04 -2.73
CA ASP A 170 2.12 6.76 -2.17
C ASP A 170 3.01 8.00 -2.10
N LEU A 171 2.98 8.86 -3.14
CA LEU A 171 3.70 10.14 -3.13
C LEU A 171 3.21 11.05 -2.01
N LEU A 172 1.89 11.21 -1.87
CA LEU A 172 1.31 12.10 -0.86
C LEU A 172 1.49 11.60 0.57
N THR A 173 1.49 10.28 0.76
CA THR A 173 1.72 9.65 2.06
C THR A 173 3.19 9.30 2.32
N ILE A 174 4.08 9.51 1.34
CA ILE A 174 5.50 9.12 1.38
C ILE A 174 5.65 7.68 1.82
N ASN A 175 5.03 6.78 1.05
CA ASN A 175 5.20 5.35 1.28
C ASN A 175 6.56 4.89 0.72
N ASN A 176 7.53 4.70 1.61
CA ASN A 176 8.91 4.34 1.24
C ASN A 176 9.08 2.85 0.90
N ASP A 177 8.04 2.03 1.04
CA ASP A 177 8.13 0.57 0.85
C ASP A 177 7.31 0.06 -0.35
N ARG A 178 6.77 0.95 -1.19
CA ARG A 178 6.03 0.54 -2.38
C ARG A 178 6.99 0.04 -3.46
N ASN A 179 7.20 -1.24 -3.51
CA ASN A 179 7.96 -1.90 -4.58
C ASN A 179 7.01 -2.71 -5.50
N THR A 180 7.54 -3.20 -6.62
CA THR A 180 6.75 -3.92 -7.62
C THR A 180 6.17 -5.25 -7.13
N ASN A 181 6.68 -5.82 -6.01
CA ASN A 181 6.11 -7.01 -5.37
C ASN A 181 4.87 -6.67 -4.53
N ASN A 182 4.72 -5.41 -4.08
CA ASN A 182 3.57 -4.91 -3.33
C ASN A 182 2.45 -4.38 -4.25
N LEU A 183 2.58 -4.60 -5.57
CA LEU A 183 1.58 -4.33 -6.58
C LEU A 183 1.16 -5.64 -7.25
N ILE A 184 -0.02 -6.12 -6.92
CA ILE A 184 -0.55 -7.40 -7.40
C ILE A 184 -1.64 -7.13 -8.43
N ILE A 185 -1.53 -7.72 -9.60
CA ILE A 185 -2.62 -7.77 -10.58
C ILE A 185 -3.44 -9.03 -10.32
N VAL A 186 -4.74 -8.84 -10.26
CA VAL A 186 -5.75 -9.87 -10.02
C VAL A 186 -6.52 -10.12 -11.31
N GLU A 187 -6.52 -11.36 -11.76
CA GLU A 187 -7.21 -11.79 -12.98
C GLU A 187 -8.25 -12.87 -12.66
N SER A 188 -9.49 -12.68 -13.04
CA SER A 188 -10.45 -13.80 -13.05
C SER A 188 -10.00 -14.87 -14.06
N LYS A 189 -10.30 -16.15 -13.79
CA LYS A 189 -9.90 -17.26 -14.68
C LYS A 189 -10.42 -17.13 -16.11
N ASP A 190 -11.55 -16.46 -16.29
CA ASP A 190 -12.17 -16.16 -17.58
C ASP A 190 -11.68 -14.86 -18.22
N LEU A 191 -10.75 -14.15 -17.56
CA LEU A 191 -10.16 -12.87 -17.97
C LEU A 191 -11.19 -11.74 -18.17
N THR A 192 -12.40 -11.89 -17.64
CA THR A 192 -13.44 -10.83 -17.74
C THR A 192 -13.22 -9.70 -16.75
N ASN A 193 -12.47 -9.97 -15.64
CA ASN A 193 -12.13 -8.98 -14.65
C ASN A 193 -10.63 -8.98 -14.36
N ILE A 194 -9.97 -7.89 -14.74
CA ILE A 194 -8.54 -7.66 -14.51
C ILE A 194 -8.39 -6.30 -13.83
N SER A 195 -7.68 -6.26 -12.70
CA SER A 195 -7.45 -5.03 -11.93
C SER A 195 -6.24 -5.18 -11.03
N PHE A 196 -5.74 -4.08 -10.46
CA PHE A 196 -4.88 -4.20 -9.29
C PHE A 196 -5.66 -4.71 -8.08
N ALA A 197 -5.00 -5.48 -7.22
CA ALA A 197 -5.48 -5.81 -5.90
C ALA A 197 -5.59 -4.54 -5.03
N PRO A 198 -6.39 -4.57 -3.94
CA PRO A 198 -6.35 -3.54 -2.93
C PRO A 198 -4.91 -3.25 -2.51
N ILE A 199 -4.55 -1.96 -2.33
CA ILE A 199 -3.20 -1.62 -1.83
C ILE A 199 -2.99 -2.17 -0.42
N PHE A 200 -1.78 -2.62 -0.14
CA PHE A 200 -1.39 -3.20 1.15
C PHE A 200 0.05 -2.81 1.49
N ASP A 201 0.49 -3.09 2.71
CA ASP A 201 1.83 -2.81 3.21
C ASP A 201 2.19 -1.32 3.19
N ASN A 202 1.40 -0.51 3.93
CA ASN A 202 1.54 0.94 4.01
C ASN A 202 2.18 1.40 5.34
N SER A 203 2.73 0.48 6.13
CA SER A 203 3.22 0.74 7.50
C SER A 203 4.38 1.74 7.58
N LEU A 204 5.08 2.00 6.48
CA LEU A 204 6.18 2.97 6.40
C LEU A 204 5.75 4.34 5.85
N SER A 205 4.45 4.57 5.66
CA SER A 205 3.93 5.86 5.22
C SER A 205 4.12 6.95 6.27
N LEU A 206 4.29 8.20 5.79
CA LEU A 206 4.50 9.39 6.63
C LEU A 206 5.65 9.22 7.66
N ASN A 207 6.63 8.38 7.34
CA ASN A 207 7.77 8.11 8.21
C ASN A 207 9.05 8.68 7.60
N TYR A 208 9.65 9.65 8.30
CA TYR A 208 10.95 10.24 7.96
C TYR A 208 12.12 9.61 8.74
N SER A 209 12.00 8.35 9.14
CA SER A 209 13.16 7.69 9.76
C SER A 209 14.33 7.69 8.78
N LYS A 210 15.43 8.36 9.15
CA LYS A 210 16.67 8.35 8.36
C LYS A 210 17.43 7.03 8.44
N THR A 211 16.90 6.07 9.17
CA THR A 211 17.53 4.75 9.33
C THR A 211 16.63 3.67 8.78
N SER A 212 17.18 2.81 7.94
CA SER A 212 16.50 1.58 7.53
C SER A 212 16.18 0.71 8.76
N ARG A 213 15.27 -0.25 8.63
CA ARG A 213 15.01 -1.27 9.67
C ARG A 213 16.27 -2.01 10.11
N MET A 214 17.33 -2.02 9.30
CA MET A 214 18.62 -2.64 9.60
C MET A 214 19.64 -1.68 10.23
N GLY A 215 19.24 -0.46 10.61
CA GLY A 215 20.15 0.52 11.21
C GLY A 215 21.15 1.16 10.24
N VAL A 216 20.99 0.92 8.93
CA VAL A 216 21.82 1.53 7.89
C VAL A 216 21.24 2.91 7.57
N GLU A 217 22.09 3.94 7.58
CA GLU A 217 21.69 5.28 7.10
C GLU A 217 21.32 5.17 5.62
N ILE A 218 20.06 5.48 5.28
CA ILE A 218 19.61 5.49 3.89
C ILE A 218 19.99 6.84 3.31
N ASP A 219 20.74 6.85 2.22
CA ASP A 219 20.98 8.07 1.45
C ASP A 219 19.68 8.45 0.71
N TRP A 220 18.88 9.29 1.37
CA TRP A 220 17.60 9.77 0.86
C TRP A 220 17.73 10.64 -0.40
N GLN A 221 18.93 11.04 -0.82
CA GLN A 221 19.11 11.78 -2.06
C GLN A 221 18.81 10.94 -3.29
N GLU A 222 19.00 9.61 -3.24
CA GLU A 222 18.60 8.70 -4.31
C GLU A 222 17.10 8.38 -4.34
N TYR A 223 16.41 8.50 -3.19
CA TYR A 223 15.00 8.16 -3.00
C TYR A 223 14.15 9.36 -2.56
N ASP A 224 14.56 10.57 -2.93
CA ASP A 224 13.78 11.76 -2.64
C ASP A 224 12.46 11.74 -3.42
N HIS A 225 11.35 11.57 -2.68
CA HIS A 225 10.00 11.54 -3.24
C HIS A 225 9.66 12.79 -4.07
N PHE A 226 10.30 13.90 -3.76
CA PHE A 226 10.12 15.15 -4.52
C PHE A 226 10.80 15.08 -5.87
N THR A 227 11.99 14.49 -5.95
CA THR A 227 12.67 14.18 -7.20
C THR A 227 11.87 13.15 -8.01
N LEU A 228 11.31 12.14 -7.36
CA LEU A 228 10.43 11.16 -7.99
C LEU A 228 9.14 11.80 -8.50
N LEU A 229 8.51 12.67 -7.72
CA LEU A 229 7.37 13.46 -8.16
C LEU A 229 7.74 14.32 -9.38
N ALA A 230 8.86 15.03 -9.34
CA ALA A 230 9.29 15.84 -10.46
C ALA A 230 9.55 14.99 -11.72
N LYS A 231 10.15 13.81 -11.61
CA LYS A 231 10.31 12.85 -12.70
C LYS A 231 8.96 12.36 -13.22
N PHE A 232 8.05 11.99 -12.33
CA PHE A 232 6.70 11.57 -12.66
C PHE A 232 5.96 12.67 -13.43
N LEU A 233 5.97 13.91 -12.93
CA LEU A 233 5.31 15.05 -13.56
C LEU A 233 5.89 15.37 -14.94
N ASN A 234 7.21 15.21 -15.13
CA ASN A 234 7.88 15.46 -16.40
C ASN A 234 7.67 14.35 -17.43
N SER A 235 7.42 13.11 -17.00
CA SER A 235 7.22 11.94 -17.87
C SER A 235 5.75 11.57 -18.07
N SER A 236 4.85 12.18 -17.33
CA SER A 236 3.43 11.83 -17.33
C SER A 236 2.63 12.70 -18.29
N SER A 237 1.51 12.15 -18.76
CA SER A 237 0.52 12.93 -19.50
C SER A 237 -0.09 14.02 -18.62
N ILE A 238 -0.65 15.07 -19.23
CA ILE A 238 -1.38 16.13 -18.54
C ILE A 238 -2.51 15.54 -17.67
N GLU A 239 -3.18 14.48 -18.13
CA GLU A 239 -4.23 13.78 -17.42
C GLU A 239 -3.74 13.23 -16.07
N TYR A 240 -2.54 12.66 -16.01
CA TYR A 240 -1.97 12.11 -14.76
C TYR A 240 -1.55 13.22 -13.78
N LEU A 241 -1.03 14.32 -14.31
CA LEU A 241 -0.75 15.49 -13.50
C LEU A 241 -2.02 16.05 -12.86
N ASP A 242 -3.11 16.13 -13.61
CA ASP A 242 -4.40 16.60 -13.08
C ASP A 242 -4.96 15.65 -12.02
N LYS A 243 -4.84 14.34 -12.18
CA LYS A 243 -5.17 13.36 -11.13
C LYS A 243 -4.37 13.61 -9.84
N PHE A 244 -3.06 13.86 -9.96
CA PHE A 244 -2.23 14.18 -8.80
C PHE A 244 -2.67 15.49 -8.12
N LYS A 245 -2.92 16.55 -8.89
CA LYS A 245 -3.39 17.83 -8.36
C LYS A 245 -4.71 17.67 -7.59
N ILE A 246 -5.67 16.95 -8.16
CA ILE A 246 -6.97 16.68 -7.53
C ILE A 246 -6.77 15.93 -6.20
N MET A 247 -5.92 14.91 -6.17
CA MET A 247 -5.65 14.15 -4.95
C MET A 247 -4.88 14.98 -3.92
N TYR A 248 -3.90 15.79 -4.35
CA TYR A 248 -3.18 16.72 -3.49
C TYR A 248 -4.11 17.75 -2.83
N GLU A 249 -5.07 18.29 -3.55
CA GLU A 249 -6.06 19.22 -3.01
C GLU A 249 -6.98 18.54 -2.00
N LYS A 250 -7.44 17.32 -2.28
CA LYS A 250 -8.26 16.53 -1.37
C LYS A 250 -7.52 16.09 -0.11
N PHE A 251 -6.24 15.76 -0.23
CA PHE A 251 -5.43 15.30 0.90
C PHE A 251 -4.94 16.50 1.72
N ASP A 252 -5.85 17.10 2.48
CA ASP A 252 -5.57 18.17 3.44
C ASP A 252 -5.46 17.63 4.87
N ILE A 253 -5.13 18.52 5.81
CA ILE A 253 -4.99 18.17 7.23
C ILE A 253 -6.32 17.71 7.84
N SER A 254 -7.45 18.15 7.33
CA SER A 254 -8.77 17.74 7.83
C SER A 254 -9.04 16.27 7.47
N LEU A 255 -8.62 15.85 6.30
CA LEU A 255 -8.73 14.46 5.85
C LEU A 255 -7.85 13.54 6.69
N LEU A 256 -6.58 13.92 6.94
CA LEU A 256 -5.70 13.15 7.83
C LEU A 256 -6.27 13.04 9.25
N LYS A 257 -6.78 14.14 9.81
CA LYS A 257 -7.46 14.10 11.12
C LYS A 257 -8.70 13.21 11.10
N SER A 258 -9.46 13.21 10.00
CA SER A 258 -10.62 12.33 9.84
C SER A 258 -10.21 10.86 9.78
N ALA A 259 -9.10 10.53 9.12
CA ALA A 259 -8.55 9.17 9.12
C ALA A 259 -8.08 8.73 10.53
N ILE A 260 -7.46 9.64 11.29
CA ILE A 260 -7.06 9.40 12.68
C ILE A 260 -8.31 9.10 13.53
N ILE A 261 -9.36 9.93 13.44
CA ILE A 261 -10.61 9.73 14.17
C ILE A 261 -11.28 8.41 13.78
N ALA A 262 -11.34 8.11 12.48
CA ALA A 262 -11.89 6.84 12.00
C ALA A 262 -11.10 5.64 12.55
N THR A 263 -9.79 5.76 12.65
CA THR A 263 -8.94 4.74 13.26
C THR A 263 -9.24 4.60 14.76
N GLU A 264 -9.33 5.70 15.51
CA GLU A 264 -9.66 5.67 16.94
C GLU A 264 -11.04 5.02 17.20
N GLN A 265 -12.01 5.29 16.33
CA GLN A 265 -13.31 4.62 16.38
C GLN A 265 -13.22 3.13 16.07
N GLN A 266 -12.45 2.75 15.06
CA GLN A 266 -12.26 1.35 14.66
C GLN A 266 -11.59 0.54 15.76
N ILE A 267 -10.51 1.05 16.36
CA ILE A 267 -9.78 0.36 17.43
C ILE A 267 -10.44 0.51 18.80
N ASN A 268 -11.57 1.21 18.87
CA ASN A 268 -12.29 1.50 20.12
C ASN A 268 -11.40 2.14 21.22
N GLY A 269 -10.50 3.06 20.82
CA GLY A 269 -9.54 3.68 21.72
C GLY A 269 -8.86 4.90 21.13
N ASN A 270 -7.91 5.47 21.84
CA ASN A 270 -7.17 6.66 21.44
C ASN A 270 -5.77 6.29 20.93
N LEU A 271 -5.37 6.88 19.82
CA LEU A 271 -3.96 6.80 19.40
C LEU A 271 -3.05 7.55 20.39
N PRO A 272 -1.83 7.06 20.62
CA PRO A 272 -0.83 7.80 21.40
C PRO A 272 -0.59 9.19 20.83
N ASN A 273 -0.60 10.22 21.68
CA ASN A 273 -0.42 11.62 21.23
C ASN A 273 0.86 11.82 20.44
N LYS A 274 1.95 11.16 20.83
CA LYS A 274 3.23 11.21 20.13
C LYS A 274 3.11 10.76 18.66
N ILE A 275 2.31 9.74 18.38
CA ILE A 275 2.07 9.26 17.01
C ILE A 275 1.25 10.28 16.23
N LYS A 276 0.19 10.82 16.83
CA LYS A 276 -0.65 11.88 16.19
C LYS A 276 0.18 13.11 15.84
N GLU A 277 1.00 13.59 16.78
CA GLU A 277 1.87 14.75 16.59
C GLU A 277 2.89 14.50 15.47
N GLN A 278 3.52 13.34 15.46
CA GLN A 278 4.48 12.96 14.41
C GLN A 278 3.83 12.90 13.03
N LEU A 279 2.66 12.27 12.90
CA LEU A 279 1.93 12.19 11.63
C LEU A 279 1.54 13.58 11.11
N ILE A 280 1.02 14.44 11.99
CA ILE A 280 0.63 15.81 11.63
C ILE A 280 1.86 16.63 11.22
N HIS A 281 2.96 16.52 11.94
CA HIS A 281 4.22 17.19 11.61
C HIS A 281 4.72 16.75 10.23
N ASN A 282 4.84 15.45 10.01
CA ASN A 282 5.31 14.87 8.76
C ASN A 282 4.39 15.25 7.58
N PHE A 283 3.09 15.28 7.80
CA PHE A 283 2.13 15.73 6.81
C PHE A 283 2.41 17.18 6.36
N TRP A 284 2.63 18.10 7.30
CA TRP A 284 2.88 19.50 6.96
C TRP A 284 4.20 19.71 6.23
N GLU A 285 5.25 19.01 6.64
CA GLU A 285 6.53 19.07 5.93
C GLU A 285 6.40 18.60 4.48
N ASN A 286 5.68 17.48 4.28
CA ASN A 286 5.44 16.95 2.94
C ASN A 286 4.63 17.89 2.09
N ARG A 287 3.53 18.38 2.65
CA ARG A 287 2.61 19.23 1.91
C ARG A 287 3.29 20.53 1.44
N ALA A 288 4.12 21.13 2.28
CA ALA A 288 4.88 22.31 1.88
C ALA A 288 5.81 22.02 0.68
N LYS A 289 6.59 20.95 0.77
CA LYS A 289 7.54 20.56 -0.29
C LYS A 289 6.82 20.19 -1.61
N PHE A 290 5.70 19.47 -1.54
CA PHE A 290 4.89 19.18 -2.75
C PHE A 290 4.30 20.44 -3.36
N GLY A 291 3.85 21.41 -2.54
CA GLY A 291 3.39 22.70 -3.00
C GLY A 291 4.45 23.43 -3.80
N ASP A 292 5.68 23.49 -3.29
CA ASP A 292 6.82 24.13 -3.96
C ASP A 292 7.13 23.47 -5.33
N VAL A 293 7.09 22.12 -5.40
CA VAL A 293 7.30 21.38 -6.65
C VAL A 293 6.21 21.72 -7.67
N LEU A 294 4.94 21.73 -7.26
CA LEU A 294 3.80 22.03 -8.14
C LEU A 294 3.83 23.49 -8.64
N GLU A 295 4.22 24.44 -7.80
CA GLU A 295 4.36 25.85 -8.20
C GLU A 295 5.50 26.04 -9.20
N ASN A 296 6.65 25.40 -8.94
CA ASN A 296 7.79 25.43 -9.87
C ASN A 296 7.46 24.80 -11.23
N TYR A 297 6.61 23.77 -11.24
CA TYR A 297 6.15 23.16 -12.49
C TYR A 297 5.24 24.08 -13.30
N LYS A 298 4.26 24.74 -12.67
CA LYS A 298 3.38 25.74 -13.31
C LYS A 298 4.14 26.88 -13.95
N ASN A 299 5.29 27.25 -13.40
CA ASN A 299 6.14 28.34 -13.92
C ASN A 299 6.98 27.93 -15.14
N LYS A 300 7.15 26.63 -15.40
CA LYS A 300 7.83 26.09 -16.59
C LYS A 300 6.90 25.92 -17.80
N GLU A 301 5.59 25.83 -17.57
CA GLU A 301 4.58 25.74 -18.64
C GLU A 301 4.18 27.11 -19.22
N ARG A 302 4.66 28.22 -18.65
CA ARG A 302 4.51 29.61 -19.13
C ARG A 302 5.77 30.07 -19.86
#